data_0eaed7b32875871997f8b6daedc9d0b1
#
_entry.id   0eaed7b32875871997f8b6daedc9d0b1
#
_cell.length_a   1.000
_cell.length_b   1.000
_cell.length_c   1.000
_cell.angle_alpha   90.00
_cell.angle_beta   90.00
_cell.angle_gamma   90.00
#
_symmetry.space_group_name_H-M   'P 1'
#
loop_
_entity.id
_entity.type
_entity.pdbx_description
1 polymer ?
#
loop_
_entity_poly.entity_id
_entity_poly.type
_entity_poly.pdbx_seq_one_letter_code
_entity_poly.pdbx_strand_id
1 'polypeptide(L)'
;MMLSRLPRFRRYYADMVTDAAVPPAQAFRFFCNVSDWQDWSSVIHRARLLNGDWRKGSLLLFMPKLPGLPPAPLVVPIIEFEQDYRITWGIDLPFMRMLHRFTFTPVDGGSCRIHHEEWSEGVVSLLTLPVAGALRRFNDRFARELAAMF
;
A
#
# COMPACT_ATOMS: atom_id res chain seq x y z
N MET A 1 -4.59 -28.84 -18.21
CA MET A 1 -3.89 -27.98 -19.17
C MET A 1 -3.45 -26.72 -18.42
N MET A 2 -2.20 -26.68 -17.97
CA MET A 2 -1.61 -25.51 -17.34
C MET A 2 -1.36 -24.46 -18.43
N LEU A 3 -2.21 -23.46 -18.50
CA LEU A 3 -1.87 -22.21 -19.18
C LEU A 3 -0.71 -21.60 -18.42
N SER A 4 0.50 -21.79 -18.94
CA SER A 4 1.68 -21.07 -18.45
C SER A 4 1.35 -19.58 -18.47
N ARG A 5 1.30 -18.98 -17.28
CA ARG A 5 1.12 -17.53 -17.16
C ARG A 5 2.31 -16.89 -17.86
N LEU A 6 2.08 -16.27 -18.99
CA LEU A 6 3.07 -15.41 -19.64
C LEU A 6 3.61 -14.43 -18.60
N PRO A 7 4.92 -14.14 -18.60
CA PRO A 7 5.48 -13.16 -17.69
C PRO A 7 4.73 -11.84 -17.89
N ARG A 8 3.99 -11.44 -16.85
CA ARG A 8 3.24 -10.19 -16.88
C ARG A 8 4.21 -9.06 -16.66
N PHE A 9 4.24 -8.12 -17.58
CA PHE A 9 4.97 -6.88 -17.38
C PHE A 9 4.46 -6.18 -16.13
N ARG A 10 5.36 -5.87 -15.19
CA ARG A 10 5.08 -5.09 -13.99
C ARG A 10 5.68 -3.70 -14.11
N ARG A 11 4.90 -2.71 -13.69
CA ARG A 11 5.38 -1.36 -13.47
C ARG A 11 5.29 -1.04 -11.99
N TYR A 12 6.42 -0.67 -11.40
CA TYR A 12 6.48 -0.29 -9.99
C TYR A 12 6.30 1.22 -9.81
N TYR A 13 5.48 1.59 -8.84
CA TYR A 13 5.29 2.97 -8.35
C TYR A 13 5.88 3.14 -6.96
N ALA A 14 6.16 2.07 -6.26
CA ALA A 14 6.91 2.00 -5.03
C ALA A 14 7.61 0.64 -4.94
N ASP A 15 8.84 0.66 -4.50
CA ASP A 15 9.62 -0.50 -4.07
C ASP A 15 10.72 0.03 -3.16
N MET A 16 10.38 0.24 -1.89
CA MET A 16 11.29 0.86 -0.95
C MET A 16 11.25 0.18 0.41
N VAL A 17 12.39 0.21 1.06
CA VAL A 17 12.60 -0.39 2.38
C VAL A 17 12.98 0.71 3.35
N THR A 18 12.30 0.75 4.48
CA THR A 18 12.61 1.64 5.60
C THR A 18 12.72 0.84 6.88
N ASP A 19 13.59 1.25 7.79
CA ASP A 19 13.72 0.64 9.10
C ASP A 19 13.01 1.49 10.15
N ALA A 20 12.32 0.82 11.08
CA ALA A 20 11.62 1.43 12.21
C ALA A 20 12.22 0.93 13.52
N ALA A 21 12.44 1.82 14.48
CA ALA A 21 13.08 1.50 15.76
C ALA A 21 12.12 0.84 16.78
N VAL A 22 11.16 0.05 16.29
CA VAL A 22 10.17 -0.68 17.08
C VAL A 22 9.99 -2.10 16.53
N PRO A 23 9.49 -3.06 17.34
CA PRO A 23 9.20 -4.42 16.82
C PRO A 23 8.13 -4.43 15.73
N PRO A 24 8.13 -5.44 14.83
CA PRO A 24 7.14 -5.55 13.76
C PRO A 24 5.69 -5.45 14.23
N ALA A 25 5.33 -6.11 15.31
CA ALA A 25 3.97 -6.08 15.86
C ALA A 25 3.52 -4.67 16.25
N GLN A 26 4.43 -3.84 16.76
CA GLN A 26 4.14 -2.47 17.14
C GLN A 26 3.97 -1.58 15.91
N ALA A 27 4.87 -1.66 14.94
CA ALA A 27 4.77 -0.93 13.69
C ALA A 27 3.49 -1.31 12.91
N PHE A 28 3.20 -2.60 12.85
CA PHE A 28 2.01 -3.14 12.21
C PHE A 28 0.72 -2.63 12.86
N ARG A 29 0.65 -2.65 14.18
CA ARG A 29 -0.51 -2.14 14.94
C ARG A 29 -0.73 -0.65 14.69
N PHE A 30 0.33 0.14 14.68
CA PHE A 30 0.27 1.57 14.36
C PHE A 30 -0.28 1.78 12.95
N PHE A 31 0.24 1.03 11.98
CA PHE A 31 -0.21 1.10 10.58
C PHE A 31 -1.68 0.68 10.43
N CYS A 32 -2.15 -0.31 11.18
CA CYS A 32 -3.53 -0.79 11.12
C CYS A 32 -4.57 0.21 11.66
N ASN A 33 -4.17 1.26 12.36
CA ASN A 33 -5.05 2.36 12.73
C ASN A 33 -5.29 3.27 11.51
N VAL A 34 -6.00 2.74 10.53
CA VAL A 34 -6.17 3.37 9.22
C VAL A 34 -6.82 4.76 9.29
N SER A 35 -7.72 4.99 10.23
CA SER A 35 -8.36 6.30 10.43
C SER A 35 -7.39 7.39 10.87
N ASP A 36 -6.24 7.02 11.44
CA ASP A 36 -5.19 7.94 11.86
C ASP A 36 -4.22 8.30 10.72
N TRP A 37 -4.28 7.62 9.57
CA TRP A 37 -3.38 7.92 8.45
C TRP A 37 -3.44 9.38 8.01
N GLN A 38 -4.61 9.98 8.05
CA GLN A 38 -4.80 11.41 7.70
C GLN A 38 -4.11 12.36 8.69
N ASP A 39 -3.82 11.91 9.91
CA ASP A 39 -3.23 12.75 10.96
C ASP A 39 -1.70 12.80 10.85
N TRP A 40 -1.07 11.69 10.44
CA TRP A 40 0.39 11.64 10.32
C TRP A 40 0.88 11.69 8.86
N SER A 41 0.02 11.47 7.87
CA SER A 41 0.41 11.53 6.46
C SER A 41 -0.17 12.75 5.76
N SER A 42 0.70 13.54 5.14
CA SER A 42 0.32 14.71 4.35
C SER A 42 -0.32 14.37 3.01
N VAL A 43 -0.19 13.11 2.56
CA VAL A 43 -0.68 12.65 1.25
C VAL A 43 -1.98 11.86 1.32
N ILE A 44 -2.52 11.66 2.52
CA ILE A 44 -3.81 11.03 2.75
C ILE A 44 -4.82 12.09 3.16
N HIS A 45 -5.88 12.24 2.39
CA HIS A 45 -7.00 13.10 2.77
C HIS A 45 -7.92 12.41 3.78
N ARG A 46 -8.22 11.14 3.53
CA ARG A 46 -9.06 10.30 4.40
C ARG A 46 -8.82 8.82 4.11
N ALA A 47 -8.87 8.00 5.16
CA ALA A 47 -8.85 6.56 5.03
C ALA A 47 -9.67 5.89 6.13
N ARG A 48 -10.33 4.79 5.83
CA ARG A 48 -11.04 3.96 6.82
C ARG A 48 -11.41 2.59 6.24
N LEU A 49 -11.60 1.61 7.10
CA LEU A 49 -12.23 0.34 6.73
C LEU A 49 -13.76 0.50 6.74
N LEU A 50 -14.42 0.05 5.68
CA LEU A 50 -15.88 0.17 5.56
C LEU A 50 -16.62 -0.90 6.35
N ASN A 51 -16.01 -2.06 6.57
CA ASN A 51 -16.59 -3.21 7.27
C ASN A 51 -15.97 -3.49 8.65
N GLY A 52 -15.26 -2.54 9.23
CA GLY A 52 -14.79 -2.59 10.62
C GLY A 52 -13.41 -3.21 10.81
N ASP A 53 -13.17 -4.45 10.39
CA ASP A 53 -11.94 -5.18 10.69
C ASP A 53 -11.03 -5.42 9.49
N TRP A 54 -9.73 -5.47 9.76
CA TRP A 54 -8.74 -5.92 8.81
C TRP A 54 -8.84 -7.43 8.59
N ARG A 55 -9.17 -7.83 7.38
CA ARG A 55 -9.19 -9.23 6.93
C ARG A 55 -9.24 -9.26 5.41
N LYS A 56 -8.91 -10.39 4.83
CA LYS A 56 -9.10 -10.62 3.40
C LYS A 56 -10.57 -10.40 3.03
N GLY A 57 -10.82 -9.60 2.00
CA GLY A 57 -12.17 -9.24 1.53
C GLY A 57 -12.77 -7.99 2.17
N SER A 58 -12.20 -7.45 3.26
CA SER A 58 -12.62 -6.15 3.79
C SER A 58 -12.38 -5.06 2.76
N LEU A 59 -13.17 -3.99 2.83
CA LEU A 59 -13.08 -2.85 1.92
C LEU A 59 -12.39 -1.68 2.60
N LEU A 60 -11.35 -1.17 1.96
CA LEU A 60 -10.62 0.02 2.36
C LEU A 60 -11.10 1.20 1.53
N LEU A 61 -11.66 2.22 2.19
CA LEU A 61 -11.86 3.54 1.60
C LEU A 61 -10.58 4.33 1.78
N PHE A 62 -10.11 4.94 0.71
CA PHE A 62 -8.84 5.61 0.69
C PHE A 62 -8.91 6.79 -0.28
N MET A 63 -8.55 7.98 0.20
CA MET A 63 -8.57 9.22 -0.59
C MET A 63 -7.16 9.81 -0.60
N PRO A 64 -6.34 9.47 -1.61
CA PRO A 64 -5.00 10.03 -1.73
C PRO A 64 -5.04 11.48 -2.20
N LYS A 65 -4.05 12.26 -1.76
CA LYS A 65 -3.75 13.58 -2.32
C LYS A 65 -2.65 13.42 -3.37
N LEU A 66 -3.03 13.42 -4.64
CA LEU A 66 -2.06 13.39 -5.74
C LEU A 66 -1.81 14.81 -6.25
N PRO A 67 -0.53 15.18 -6.53
CA PRO A 67 -0.20 16.51 -7.04
C PRO A 67 -0.97 16.83 -8.33
N GLY A 68 -1.66 17.97 -8.35
CA GLY A 68 -2.40 18.43 -9.52
C GLY A 68 -3.77 17.75 -9.74
N LEU A 69 -4.18 16.84 -8.86
CA LEU A 69 -5.47 16.17 -8.93
C LEU A 69 -6.29 16.43 -7.66
N PRO A 70 -7.63 16.59 -7.77
CA PRO A 70 -8.48 16.66 -6.60
C PRO A 70 -8.50 15.32 -5.86
N PRO A 71 -8.67 15.29 -4.51
CA PRO A 71 -8.86 14.05 -3.79
C PRO A 71 -10.09 13.32 -4.31
N ALA A 72 -9.92 12.04 -4.64
CA ALA A 72 -11.00 11.19 -5.11
C ALA A 72 -11.08 9.91 -4.26
N PRO A 73 -12.28 9.47 -3.84
CA PRO A 73 -12.41 8.26 -3.06
C PRO A 73 -12.14 7.02 -3.91
N LEU A 74 -11.29 6.15 -3.39
CA LEU A 74 -11.05 4.81 -3.92
C LEU A 74 -11.55 3.80 -2.89
N VAL A 75 -12.32 2.82 -3.34
CA VAL A 75 -12.73 1.69 -2.50
C VAL A 75 -12.11 0.44 -3.07
N VAL A 76 -11.23 -0.17 -2.31
CA VAL A 76 -10.44 -1.33 -2.76
C VAL A 76 -10.52 -2.47 -1.75
N PRO A 77 -10.58 -3.73 -2.20
CA PRO A 77 -10.56 -4.87 -1.32
C PRO A 77 -9.18 -5.12 -0.72
N ILE A 78 -9.15 -5.64 0.50
CA ILE A 78 -7.97 -6.26 1.08
C ILE A 78 -7.79 -7.63 0.43
N ILE A 79 -6.69 -7.80 -0.26
CA ILE A 79 -6.35 -9.02 -1.02
C ILE A 79 -5.64 -10.03 -0.13
N GLU A 80 -4.80 -9.54 0.78
CA GLU A 80 -4.01 -10.38 1.67
C GLU A 80 -3.90 -9.67 3.03
N PHE A 81 -4.11 -10.41 4.09
CA PHE A 81 -3.88 -9.95 5.46
C PHE A 81 -3.27 -11.07 6.29
N GLU A 82 -2.09 -10.81 6.82
CA GLU A 82 -1.38 -11.68 7.75
C GLU A 82 -0.92 -10.85 8.94
N GLN A 83 -1.46 -11.17 10.11
CA GLN A 83 -1.23 -10.41 11.35
C GLN A 83 0.25 -10.22 11.65
N ASP A 84 0.63 -8.99 11.97
CA ASP A 84 2.01 -8.56 12.32
C ASP A 84 3.05 -8.77 11.21
N TYR A 85 2.61 -9.08 9.98
CA TYR A 85 3.51 -9.37 8.88
C TYR A 85 3.17 -8.63 7.58
N ARG A 86 1.98 -8.81 7.02
CA ARG A 86 1.71 -8.32 5.66
C ARG A 86 0.27 -7.88 5.42
N ILE A 87 0.13 -6.76 4.73
CA ILE A 87 -1.14 -6.28 4.20
C ILE A 87 -0.98 -5.98 2.72
N THR A 88 -1.92 -6.46 1.90
CA THR A 88 -2.00 -6.13 0.47
C THR A 88 -3.42 -5.73 0.15
N TRP A 89 -3.58 -4.61 -0.54
CA TRP A 89 -4.88 -4.18 -1.07
C TRP A 89 -4.74 -3.73 -2.52
N GLY A 90 -5.86 -3.62 -3.20
CA GLY A 90 -5.91 -3.09 -4.55
C GLY A 90 -6.88 -3.82 -5.46
N ILE A 91 -6.69 -3.64 -6.75
CA ILE A 91 -7.48 -4.27 -7.81
C ILE A 91 -6.77 -5.53 -8.26
N ASP A 92 -7.45 -6.66 -8.21
CA ASP A 92 -6.92 -7.95 -8.67
C ASP A 92 -7.93 -8.63 -9.60
N LEU A 93 -7.92 -8.22 -10.85
CA LEU A 93 -8.75 -8.76 -11.92
C LEU A 93 -7.90 -9.52 -12.94
N PRO A 94 -8.48 -10.46 -13.73
CA PRO A 94 -7.72 -11.26 -14.69
C PRO A 94 -6.87 -10.47 -15.68
N PHE A 95 -7.33 -9.28 -16.08
CA PHE A 95 -6.66 -8.45 -17.10
C PHE A 95 -6.03 -7.17 -16.53
N MET A 96 -6.26 -6.90 -15.25
CA MET A 96 -5.87 -5.65 -14.63
C MET A 96 -5.56 -5.86 -13.16
N ARG A 97 -4.30 -5.63 -12.78
CA ARG A 97 -3.87 -5.69 -11.39
C ARG A 97 -3.16 -4.41 -11.01
N MET A 98 -3.54 -3.85 -9.90
CA MET A 98 -2.82 -2.77 -9.24
C MET A 98 -2.86 -3.02 -7.73
N LEU A 99 -1.72 -3.42 -7.18
CA LEU A 99 -1.61 -3.90 -5.81
C LEU A 99 -0.65 -3.01 -5.01
N HIS A 100 -1.01 -2.78 -3.78
CA HIS A 100 -0.25 -2.03 -2.80
C HIS A 100 0.02 -2.93 -1.60
N ARG A 101 1.30 -3.11 -1.23
CA ARG A 101 1.72 -4.06 -0.21
C ARG A 101 2.66 -3.43 0.80
N PHE A 102 2.42 -3.73 2.06
CA PHE A 102 3.34 -3.48 3.16
C PHE A 102 3.71 -4.79 3.83
N THR A 103 5.01 -5.03 3.99
CA THR A 103 5.54 -6.19 4.69
C THR A 103 6.43 -5.72 5.84
N PHE A 104 6.17 -6.27 7.02
CA PHE A 104 6.87 -5.92 8.27
C PHE A 104 7.68 -7.13 8.71
N THR A 105 9.01 -6.99 8.76
CA THR A 105 9.90 -8.08 9.13
C THR A 105 10.82 -7.68 10.28
N PRO A 106 11.14 -8.60 11.19
CA PRO A 106 12.06 -8.29 12.28
C PRO A 106 13.49 -8.10 11.76
N VAL A 107 14.21 -7.18 12.38
CA VAL A 107 15.65 -7.03 12.27
C VAL A 107 16.27 -7.05 13.65
N ASP A 108 17.59 -7.27 13.72
CA ASP A 108 18.31 -7.35 14.98
C ASP A 108 18.10 -6.10 15.86
N GLY A 109 18.12 -6.30 17.19
CA GLY A 109 17.96 -5.21 18.15
C GLY A 109 16.52 -4.78 18.42
N GLY A 110 15.51 -5.58 18.04
CA GLY A 110 14.09 -5.29 18.29
C GLY A 110 13.50 -4.26 17.34
N SER A 111 14.14 -4.04 16.20
CA SER A 111 13.67 -3.16 15.14
C SER A 111 12.84 -3.90 14.09
N CYS A 112 12.20 -3.14 13.20
CA CYS A 112 11.36 -3.64 12.11
C CYS A 112 11.86 -3.09 10.79
N ARG A 113 11.81 -3.92 9.75
CA ARG A 113 11.97 -3.49 8.36
C ARG A 113 10.61 -3.46 7.70
N ILE A 114 10.27 -2.31 7.12
CA ILE A 114 9.02 -2.10 6.39
C ILE A 114 9.35 -2.07 4.91
N HIS A 115 8.85 -3.05 4.16
CA HIS A 115 8.95 -3.09 2.72
C HIS A 115 7.62 -2.62 2.12
N HIS A 116 7.66 -1.51 1.42
CA HIS A 116 6.52 -0.88 0.77
C HIS A 116 6.63 -1.07 -0.73
N GLU A 117 5.61 -1.69 -1.33
CA GLU A 117 5.54 -1.97 -2.75
C GLU A 117 4.20 -1.51 -3.32
N GLU A 118 4.22 -0.90 -4.49
CA GLU A 118 3.03 -0.71 -5.33
C GLU A 118 3.40 -1.00 -6.77
N TRP A 119 2.60 -1.82 -7.44
CA TRP A 119 2.83 -2.17 -8.84
C TRP A 119 1.53 -2.38 -9.58
N SER A 120 1.59 -2.25 -10.89
CA SER A 120 0.52 -2.59 -11.82
C SER A 120 0.95 -3.67 -12.80
N GLU A 121 -0.01 -4.42 -13.31
CA GLU A 121 0.16 -5.43 -14.34
C GLU A 121 -0.94 -5.31 -15.39
N GLY A 122 -0.62 -5.61 -16.64
CA GLY A 122 -1.58 -5.62 -17.73
C GLY A 122 -1.96 -4.23 -18.23
N VAL A 123 -3.19 -4.07 -18.67
CA VAL A 123 -3.70 -2.83 -19.30
C VAL A 123 -3.57 -1.61 -18.40
N VAL A 124 -3.76 -1.78 -17.09
CA VAL A 124 -3.67 -0.67 -16.13
C VAL A 124 -2.28 -0.04 -16.12
N SER A 125 -1.23 -0.80 -16.46
CA SER A 125 0.14 -0.25 -16.56
C SER A 125 0.26 0.80 -17.67
N LEU A 126 -0.58 0.74 -18.68
CA LEU A 126 -0.64 1.75 -19.75
C LEU A 126 -1.51 2.93 -19.32
N LEU A 127 -2.65 2.65 -18.69
CA LEU A 127 -3.60 3.69 -18.25
C LEU A 127 -3.03 4.60 -17.17
N THR A 128 -2.10 4.09 -16.35
CA THR A 128 -1.46 4.86 -15.27
C THR A 128 -0.21 5.62 -15.72
N LEU A 129 0.25 5.47 -16.97
CA LEU A 129 1.43 6.19 -17.48
C LEU A 129 1.39 7.69 -17.23
N PRO A 130 0.28 8.42 -17.51
CA PRO A 130 0.22 9.86 -17.30
C PRO A 130 0.38 10.29 -15.83
N VAL A 131 0.04 9.43 -14.89
CA VAL A 131 0.07 9.71 -13.45
C VAL A 131 1.17 8.96 -12.69
N ALA A 132 2.00 8.19 -13.40
CA ALA A 132 3.04 7.36 -12.78
C ALA A 132 4.00 8.18 -11.89
N GLY A 133 4.42 9.35 -12.33
CA GLY A 133 5.28 10.25 -11.55
C GLY A 133 4.60 10.75 -10.28
N ALA A 134 3.32 11.08 -10.34
CA ALA A 134 2.53 11.51 -9.18
C ALA A 134 2.34 10.36 -8.18
N LEU A 135 2.10 9.14 -8.66
CA LEU A 135 2.00 7.94 -7.82
C LEU A 135 3.32 7.65 -7.10
N ARG A 136 4.46 7.77 -7.79
CA ARG A 136 5.78 7.57 -7.17
C ARG A 136 6.05 8.60 -6.08
N ARG A 137 5.76 9.87 -6.32
CA ARG A 137 5.92 10.93 -5.31
C ARG A 137 4.99 10.72 -4.11
N PHE A 138 3.76 10.32 -4.35
CA PHE A 138 2.81 9.97 -3.30
C PHE A 138 3.35 8.85 -2.40
N ASN A 139 3.78 7.75 -3.01
CA ASN A 139 4.29 6.59 -2.28
C ASN A 139 5.58 6.88 -1.51
N ASP A 140 6.50 7.61 -2.12
CA ASP A 140 7.75 8.02 -1.48
C ASP A 140 7.47 8.86 -0.22
N ARG A 141 6.56 9.81 -0.33
CA ARG A 141 6.16 10.67 0.79
C ARG A 141 5.46 9.88 1.90
N PHE A 142 4.53 9.03 1.52
CA PHE A 142 3.79 8.20 2.47
C PHE A 142 4.72 7.29 3.28
N ALA A 143 5.66 6.62 2.60
CA ALA A 143 6.62 5.74 3.25
C ALA A 143 7.57 6.49 4.19
N ARG A 144 8.04 7.67 3.81
CA ARG A 144 8.90 8.52 4.66
C ARG A 144 8.17 9.01 5.89
N GLU A 145 6.93 9.44 5.73
CA GLU A 145 6.11 9.91 6.85
C GLU A 145 5.76 8.78 7.82
N LEU A 146 5.50 7.57 7.31
CA LEU A 146 5.31 6.38 8.15
C LEU A 146 6.59 6.09 8.96
N ALA A 147 7.75 6.05 8.31
CA ALA A 147 9.02 5.78 8.99
C ALA A 147 9.35 6.84 10.05
N ALA A 148 8.95 8.08 9.84
CA ALA A 148 9.19 9.18 10.78
C ALA A 148 8.37 9.06 12.08
N MET A 149 7.38 8.15 12.13
CA MET A 149 6.56 7.92 13.32
C MET A 149 7.22 7.01 14.35
N PHE A 150 8.38 6.43 14.02
CA PHE A 150 9.08 5.47 14.90
C PHE A 150 10.51 5.94 15.31
#